data_41bafe41ffb71b55b6b1201440e494a4
#
_entry.id   41bafe41ffb71b55b6b1201440e494a4
#
_cell.length_a   1.000
_cell.length_b   1.000
_cell.length_c   1.000
_cell.angle_alpha   90.00
_cell.angle_beta   90.00
_cell.angle_gamma   90.00
#
_symmetry.space_group_name_H-M   'P 1'
#
loop_
_entity.id
_entity.type
_entity.pdbx_description
1 polymer ?
#
loop_
_entity_poly.entity_id
_entity_poly.type
_entity_poly.pdbx_seq_one_letter_code
_entity_poly.pdbx_strand_id
1 'polypeptide(L)'
;MTFRKLEERSRAFAAYLQQGLGLKKGDRVALMMPNLLQYPVALFGILRAGMIVVNVNPLYTPRELEHQLNDSGASAIVIVSNFAHTLEKVVDKTAVQHVILTRMGDQLSTAKGTVVNFVVKYIKRLVPKYHLPDAISFRSALHNGYRMQYVKPELVPEDLAFLQYTGGTTGVAKGAMLTHRNMLANLEQVNATYGPLLHPGKELVVTALPLYHILP
;
A
#
# COMPACT_ATOMS: atom_id res chain seq x y z
N MET A 1 -12.16 -11.21 3.29
CA MET A 1 -11.54 -11.51 1.99
C MET A 1 -10.87 -12.87 2.08
N THR A 2 -11.01 -13.75 1.08
CA THR A 2 -10.31 -15.04 1.04
C THR A 2 -8.92 -14.86 0.40
N PHE A 3 -8.00 -15.82 0.61
CA PHE A 3 -6.69 -15.81 -0.06
C PHE A 3 -6.81 -15.83 -1.58
N ARG A 4 -7.78 -16.58 -2.14
CA ARG A 4 -8.07 -16.55 -3.58
C ARG A 4 -8.42 -15.15 -4.08
N LYS A 5 -9.29 -14.43 -3.36
CA LYS A 5 -9.65 -13.05 -3.72
C LYS A 5 -8.48 -12.07 -3.56
N LEU A 6 -7.61 -12.30 -2.58
CA LEU A 6 -6.39 -11.51 -2.42
C LEU A 6 -5.45 -11.73 -3.61
N GLU A 7 -5.26 -12.99 -4.01
CA GLU A 7 -4.47 -13.38 -5.19
C GLU A 7 -4.99 -12.69 -6.46
N GLU A 8 -6.28 -12.85 -6.76
CA GLU A 8 -6.92 -12.28 -7.95
C GLU A 8 -6.80 -10.74 -7.97
N ARG A 9 -7.09 -10.08 -6.86
CA ARG A 9 -7.07 -8.62 -6.76
C ARG A 9 -5.65 -8.04 -6.80
N SER A 10 -4.70 -8.66 -6.11
CA SER A 10 -3.31 -8.20 -6.15
C SER A 10 -2.70 -8.38 -7.54
N ARG A 11 -3.07 -9.46 -8.27
CA ARG A 11 -2.66 -9.66 -9.66
C ARG A 11 -3.26 -8.60 -10.59
N ALA A 12 -4.56 -8.32 -10.44
CA ALA A 12 -5.22 -7.25 -11.22
C ALA A 12 -4.59 -5.89 -10.91
N PHE A 13 -4.30 -5.60 -9.63
CA PHE A 13 -3.64 -4.35 -9.27
C PHE A 13 -2.24 -4.24 -9.86
N ALA A 14 -1.45 -5.33 -9.83
CA ALA A 14 -0.13 -5.38 -10.48
C ALA A 14 -0.22 -5.09 -11.99
N ALA A 15 -1.17 -5.74 -12.68
CA ALA A 15 -1.41 -5.49 -14.11
C ALA A 15 -1.73 -4.02 -14.39
N TYR A 16 -2.55 -3.40 -13.52
CA TYR A 16 -2.88 -1.98 -13.65
C TYR A 16 -1.67 -1.06 -13.42
N LEU A 17 -0.83 -1.34 -12.43
CA LEU A 17 0.39 -0.57 -12.21
C LEU A 17 1.31 -0.64 -13.43
N GLN A 18 1.47 -1.82 -14.03
CA GLN A 18 2.34 -2.05 -15.18
C GLN A 18 1.78 -1.46 -16.48
N GLN A 19 0.52 -1.76 -16.82
CA GLN A 19 -0.07 -1.45 -18.12
C GLN A 19 -0.88 -0.15 -18.11
N GLY A 20 -1.56 0.13 -16.99
CA GLY A 20 -2.40 1.32 -16.84
C GLY A 20 -1.60 2.57 -16.50
N LEU A 21 -0.60 2.44 -15.61
CA LEU A 21 0.26 3.55 -15.21
C LEU A 21 1.64 3.53 -15.87
N GLY A 22 2.00 2.46 -16.57
CA GLY A 22 3.30 2.33 -17.24
C GLY A 22 4.50 2.21 -16.29
N LEU A 23 4.26 1.93 -15.01
CA LEU A 23 5.32 1.78 -14.03
C LEU A 23 6.18 0.55 -14.31
N LYS A 24 7.46 0.64 -13.95
CA LYS A 24 8.48 -0.38 -14.22
C LYS A 24 8.98 -1.06 -12.96
N LYS A 25 9.66 -2.20 -13.11
CA LYS A 25 10.41 -2.83 -12.03
C LYS A 25 11.34 -1.81 -11.36
N GLY A 26 11.31 -1.77 -10.03
CA GLY A 26 12.10 -0.84 -9.22
C GLY A 26 11.47 0.52 -8.97
N ASP A 27 10.34 0.85 -9.62
CA ASP A 27 9.59 2.06 -9.26
C ASP A 27 9.04 1.95 -7.84
N ARG A 28 8.96 3.09 -7.15
CA ARG A 28 8.52 3.18 -5.76
C ARG A 28 7.08 3.61 -5.71
N VAL A 29 6.27 2.83 -4.99
CA VAL A 29 4.85 3.10 -4.79
C VAL A 29 4.57 3.26 -3.30
N ALA A 30 4.16 4.45 -2.90
CA ALA A 30 3.82 4.77 -1.51
C ALA A 30 2.45 4.19 -1.13
N LEU A 31 2.35 3.63 0.09
CA LEU A 31 1.10 3.15 0.70
C LEU A 31 0.80 3.95 1.96
N MET A 32 -0.24 4.79 1.91
CA MET A 32 -0.65 5.65 3.01
C MET A 32 -2.07 5.31 3.46
N MET A 33 -2.21 4.29 4.26
CA MET A 33 -3.49 3.85 4.83
C MET A 33 -3.31 3.01 6.10
N PRO A 34 -4.29 2.99 7.01
CA PRO A 34 -4.30 2.07 8.15
C PRO A 34 -4.60 0.63 7.69
N ASN A 35 -4.78 -0.28 8.67
CA ASN A 35 -5.13 -1.68 8.41
C ASN A 35 -6.51 -1.80 7.76
N LEU A 36 -6.54 -1.75 6.44
CA LEU A 36 -7.73 -1.90 5.60
C LEU A 36 -7.56 -3.12 4.67
N LEU A 37 -8.67 -3.66 4.17
CA LEU A 37 -8.62 -4.78 3.21
C LEU A 37 -7.89 -4.42 1.90
N GLN A 38 -7.80 -3.14 1.58
CA GLN A 38 -7.05 -2.62 0.43
C GLN A 38 -5.54 -2.74 0.63
N TYR A 39 -5.07 -2.64 1.86
CA TYR A 39 -3.63 -2.67 2.16
C TYR A 39 -2.95 -3.94 1.61
N PRO A 40 -3.36 -5.17 1.99
CA PRO A 40 -2.71 -6.36 1.45
C PRO A 40 -2.89 -6.51 -0.07
N VAL A 41 -3.98 -6.03 -0.66
CA VAL A 41 -4.17 -6.05 -2.11
C VAL A 41 -3.14 -5.15 -2.81
N ALA A 42 -2.96 -3.93 -2.32
CA ALA A 42 -2.00 -2.98 -2.87
C ALA A 42 -0.56 -3.45 -2.62
N LEU A 43 -0.24 -3.87 -1.39
CA LEU A 43 1.06 -4.40 -1.00
C LEU A 43 1.53 -5.52 -1.94
N PHE A 44 0.74 -6.59 -2.03
CA PHE A 44 1.10 -7.73 -2.87
C PHE A 44 1.03 -7.40 -4.36
N GLY A 45 0.18 -6.44 -4.78
CA GLY A 45 0.14 -5.98 -6.16
C GLY A 45 1.42 -5.24 -6.56
N ILE A 46 1.94 -4.38 -5.69
CA ILE A 46 3.20 -3.65 -5.91
C ILE A 46 4.37 -4.64 -5.99
N LEU A 47 4.49 -5.55 -5.01
CA LEU A 47 5.55 -6.56 -5.01
C LEU A 47 5.48 -7.49 -6.23
N ARG A 48 4.27 -7.93 -6.63
CA ARG A 48 4.07 -8.74 -7.85
C ARG A 48 4.50 -8.02 -9.11
N ALA A 49 4.30 -6.72 -9.17
CA ALA A 49 4.72 -5.89 -10.30
C ALA A 49 6.24 -5.66 -10.34
N GLY A 50 6.99 -6.14 -9.35
CA GLY A 50 8.43 -5.90 -9.23
C GLY A 50 8.79 -4.50 -8.75
N MET A 51 7.84 -3.82 -8.13
CA MET A 51 8.00 -2.46 -7.62
C MET A 51 8.29 -2.47 -6.12
N ILE A 52 8.78 -1.35 -5.61
CA ILE A 52 9.20 -1.18 -4.23
C ILE A 52 8.07 -0.52 -3.44
N VAL A 53 7.69 -1.14 -2.33
CA VAL A 53 6.70 -0.60 -1.40
C VAL A 53 7.36 0.46 -0.50
N VAL A 54 6.75 1.65 -0.43
CA VAL A 54 7.13 2.70 0.52
C VAL A 54 5.99 2.85 1.53
N ASN A 55 6.15 2.29 2.72
CA ASN A 55 5.15 2.42 3.76
C ASN A 55 5.15 3.82 4.36
N VAL A 56 3.99 4.46 4.38
CA VAL A 56 3.80 5.83 4.87
C VAL A 56 2.86 5.84 6.06
N ASN A 57 3.27 6.49 7.14
CA ASN A 57 2.38 6.69 8.30
C ASN A 57 1.22 7.62 7.91
N PRO A 58 -0.05 7.17 8.00
CA PRO A 58 -1.20 8.00 7.67
C PRO A 58 -1.35 9.27 8.50
N LEU A 59 -0.71 9.32 9.66
CA LEU A 59 -0.77 10.46 10.58
C LEU A 59 0.34 11.50 10.34
N TYR A 60 1.15 11.34 9.30
CA TYR A 60 2.18 12.30 8.97
C TYR A 60 1.60 13.68 8.67
N THR A 61 2.32 14.70 9.14
CA THR A 61 2.11 16.08 8.72
C THR A 61 2.47 16.27 7.24
N PRO A 62 2.01 17.34 6.59
CA PRO A 62 2.40 17.63 5.20
C PRO A 62 3.92 17.65 5.00
N ARG A 63 4.67 18.23 5.93
CA ARG A 63 6.14 18.31 5.86
C ARG A 63 6.81 16.95 5.91
N GLU A 64 6.35 16.06 6.78
CA GLU A 64 6.88 14.69 6.91
C GLU A 64 6.55 13.89 5.65
N LEU A 65 5.33 14.04 5.12
CA LEU A 65 4.90 13.38 3.89
C LEU A 65 5.71 13.85 2.68
N GLU A 66 5.89 15.17 2.52
CA GLU A 66 6.70 15.77 1.46
C GLU A 66 8.13 15.23 1.50
N HIS A 67 8.73 15.22 2.70
CA HIS A 67 10.08 14.69 2.89
C HIS A 67 10.16 13.22 2.45
N GLN A 68 9.27 12.36 2.96
CA GLN A 68 9.33 10.93 2.66
C GLN A 68 9.09 10.63 1.17
N LEU A 69 8.14 11.31 0.53
CA LEU A 69 7.86 11.12 -0.89
C LEU A 69 9.04 11.54 -1.77
N ASN A 70 9.72 12.64 -1.43
CA ASN A 70 10.90 13.12 -2.15
C ASN A 70 12.11 12.22 -1.90
N ASP A 71 12.41 11.87 -0.65
CA ASP A 71 13.55 11.03 -0.29
C ASP A 71 13.43 9.63 -0.89
N SER A 72 12.23 9.04 -0.86
CA SER A 72 11.98 7.74 -1.49
C SER A 72 11.94 7.79 -3.01
N GLY A 73 11.69 8.96 -3.59
CA GLY A 73 11.43 9.13 -5.02
C GLY A 73 10.19 8.36 -5.48
N ALA A 74 9.13 8.33 -4.67
CA ALA A 74 7.90 7.63 -5.01
C ALA A 74 7.25 8.25 -6.25
N SER A 75 6.97 7.43 -7.27
CA SER A 75 6.31 7.83 -8.52
C SER A 75 4.79 7.70 -8.45
N ALA A 76 4.29 6.89 -7.53
CA ALA A 76 2.85 6.72 -7.30
C ALA A 76 2.54 6.61 -5.79
N ILE A 77 1.33 6.96 -5.41
CA ILE A 77 0.82 6.78 -4.05
C ILE A 77 -0.57 6.17 -4.05
N VAL A 78 -0.78 5.16 -3.18
CA VAL A 78 -2.09 4.63 -2.84
C VAL A 78 -2.49 5.16 -1.47
N ILE A 79 -3.54 5.97 -1.41
CA ILE A 79 -3.92 6.69 -0.20
C ILE A 79 -5.41 6.54 0.12
N VAL A 80 -5.76 6.41 1.40
CA VAL A 80 -7.15 6.48 1.82
C VAL A 80 -7.63 7.92 1.90
N SER A 81 -8.85 8.18 1.43
CA SER A 81 -9.43 9.53 1.28
C SER A 81 -9.43 10.38 2.56
N ASN A 82 -9.34 9.74 3.73
CA ASN A 82 -9.27 10.41 5.01
C ASN A 82 -8.03 11.31 5.16
N PHE A 83 -6.95 10.99 4.47
CA PHE A 83 -5.67 11.70 4.52
C PHE A 83 -5.31 12.39 3.21
N ALA A 84 -6.20 12.37 2.22
CA ALA A 84 -5.99 12.98 0.91
C ALA A 84 -5.71 14.49 0.99
N HIS A 85 -6.30 15.18 1.97
CA HIS A 85 -6.08 16.61 2.24
C HIS A 85 -4.63 16.94 2.68
N THR A 86 -3.92 15.95 3.24
CA THR A 86 -2.50 16.10 3.59
C THR A 86 -1.65 15.99 2.32
N LEU A 87 -1.97 15.03 1.44
CA LEU A 87 -1.28 14.86 0.16
C LEU A 87 -1.48 16.06 -0.77
N GLU A 88 -2.70 16.59 -0.86
CA GLU A 88 -3.02 17.78 -1.66
C GLU A 88 -2.06 18.96 -1.44
N LYS A 89 -1.62 19.15 -0.19
CA LYS A 89 -0.76 20.27 0.18
C LYS A 89 0.68 20.13 -0.32
N VAL A 90 1.07 18.94 -0.74
CA VAL A 90 2.48 18.62 -1.03
C VAL A 90 2.69 17.90 -2.35
N VAL A 91 1.67 17.33 -2.96
CA VAL A 91 1.81 16.48 -4.17
C VAL A 91 2.57 17.20 -5.28
N ASP A 92 2.29 18.47 -5.52
CA ASP A 92 2.95 19.29 -6.56
C ASP A 92 4.44 19.58 -6.27
N LYS A 93 4.90 19.28 -5.04
CA LYS A 93 6.30 19.44 -4.61
C LYS A 93 7.05 18.12 -4.58
N THR A 94 6.45 17.06 -5.10
CA THR A 94 7.00 15.70 -5.08
C THR A 94 7.10 15.12 -6.49
N ALA A 95 7.80 13.99 -6.61
CA ALA A 95 7.90 13.25 -7.88
C ALA A 95 6.68 12.34 -8.15
N VAL A 96 5.63 12.41 -7.32
CA VAL A 96 4.43 11.59 -7.47
C VAL A 96 3.65 12.01 -8.72
N GLN A 97 3.55 11.09 -9.68
CA GLN A 97 2.82 11.29 -10.93
C GLN A 97 1.41 10.69 -10.88
N HIS A 98 1.20 9.67 -10.05
CA HIS A 98 -0.04 8.92 -10.00
C HIS A 98 -0.58 8.83 -8.57
N VAL A 99 -1.81 9.31 -8.37
CA VAL A 99 -2.52 9.22 -7.10
C VAL A 99 -3.66 8.23 -7.24
N ILE A 100 -3.65 7.16 -6.44
CA ILE A 100 -4.72 6.17 -6.37
C ILE A 100 -5.45 6.33 -5.04
N LEU A 101 -6.70 6.78 -5.11
CA LEU A 101 -7.54 7.02 -3.95
C LEU A 101 -8.41 5.82 -3.61
N THR A 102 -8.42 5.41 -2.34
CA THR A 102 -9.37 4.43 -1.80
C THR A 102 -10.20 5.02 -0.68
N ARG A 103 -11.37 4.44 -0.42
CA ARG A 103 -12.25 4.74 0.72
C ARG A 103 -12.35 3.54 1.62
N MET A 104 -12.61 3.74 2.91
CA MET A 104 -12.60 2.67 3.91
C MET A 104 -13.45 1.45 3.52
N GLY A 105 -14.62 1.67 2.91
CA GLY A 105 -15.54 0.60 2.51
C GLY A 105 -15.31 -0.01 1.14
N ASP A 106 -14.27 0.39 0.38
CA ASP A 106 -14.13 0.03 -1.04
C ASP A 106 -13.92 -1.46 -1.30
N GLN A 107 -13.40 -2.20 -0.35
CA GLN A 107 -13.18 -3.65 -0.47
C GLN A 107 -14.23 -4.50 0.27
N LEU A 108 -15.25 -3.86 0.86
CA LEU A 108 -16.44 -4.53 1.39
C LEU A 108 -17.42 -4.86 0.25
N SER A 109 -18.49 -5.61 0.56
CA SER A 109 -19.60 -5.79 -0.41
C SER A 109 -20.23 -4.43 -0.76
N THR A 110 -20.82 -4.32 -1.95
CA THR A 110 -21.34 -3.04 -2.48
C THR A 110 -22.23 -2.32 -1.48
N ALA A 111 -23.22 -3.01 -0.91
CA ALA A 111 -24.12 -2.40 0.08
C ALA A 111 -23.40 -1.94 1.35
N LYS A 112 -22.61 -2.85 1.98
CA LYS A 112 -21.86 -2.51 3.20
C LYS A 112 -20.83 -1.40 2.93
N GLY A 113 -20.14 -1.45 1.81
CA GLY A 113 -19.14 -0.44 1.42
C GLY A 113 -19.75 0.93 1.22
N THR A 114 -20.93 1.02 0.59
CA THR A 114 -21.65 2.28 0.41
C THR A 114 -22.07 2.89 1.75
N VAL A 115 -22.63 2.06 2.63
CA VAL A 115 -23.04 2.51 3.99
C VAL A 115 -21.82 3.00 4.78
N VAL A 116 -20.73 2.22 4.81
CA VAL A 116 -19.51 2.61 5.53
C VAL A 116 -18.94 3.91 4.98
N ASN A 117 -18.83 4.05 3.66
CA ASN A 117 -18.31 5.27 3.04
C ASN A 117 -19.20 6.48 3.32
N PHE A 118 -20.52 6.30 3.32
CA PHE A 118 -21.48 7.36 3.67
C PHE A 118 -21.32 7.80 5.14
N VAL A 119 -21.31 6.84 6.06
CA VAL A 119 -21.14 7.11 7.50
C VAL A 119 -19.80 7.84 7.76
N VAL A 120 -18.71 7.34 7.21
CA VAL A 120 -17.37 7.90 7.41
C VAL A 120 -17.29 9.34 6.87
N LYS A 121 -17.86 9.60 5.70
CA LYS A 121 -17.77 10.91 5.04
C LYS A 121 -18.76 11.92 5.62
N TYR A 122 -20.03 11.56 5.77
CA TYR A 122 -21.10 12.52 6.05
C TYR A 122 -21.53 12.55 7.52
N ILE A 123 -21.55 11.39 8.21
CA ILE A 123 -21.96 11.33 9.62
C ILE A 123 -20.76 11.61 10.52
N LYS A 124 -19.67 10.85 10.36
CA LYS A 124 -18.47 11.01 11.18
C LYS A 124 -17.56 12.15 10.73
N ARG A 125 -17.76 12.64 9.50
CA ARG A 125 -16.97 13.76 8.91
C ARG A 125 -15.47 13.54 8.95
N LEU A 126 -15.03 12.27 8.82
CA LEU A 126 -13.62 11.86 8.88
C LEU A 126 -12.88 12.01 7.54
N VAL A 127 -13.52 12.57 6.54
CA VAL A 127 -12.93 12.86 5.23
C VAL A 127 -12.98 14.37 5.01
N PRO A 128 -11.91 15.11 5.33
CA PRO A 128 -11.78 16.52 5.02
C PRO A 128 -11.94 16.80 3.52
N LYS A 129 -12.29 18.02 3.14
CA LYS A 129 -12.32 18.43 1.75
C LYS A 129 -10.90 18.37 1.17
N TYR A 130 -10.78 17.93 -0.06
CA TYR A 130 -9.53 17.91 -0.83
C TYR A 130 -9.86 18.05 -2.33
N HIS A 131 -8.87 18.51 -3.10
CA HIS A 131 -8.94 18.65 -4.54
C HIS A 131 -7.75 17.93 -5.18
N LEU A 132 -7.99 16.72 -5.70
CA LEU A 132 -7.02 15.90 -6.44
C LEU A 132 -7.74 15.41 -7.71
N PRO A 133 -7.85 16.28 -8.74
CA PRO A 133 -8.70 16.03 -9.91
C PRO A 133 -8.25 14.80 -10.72
N ASP A 134 -6.95 14.56 -10.80
CA ASP A 134 -6.36 13.47 -11.58
C ASP A 134 -6.27 12.14 -10.79
N ALA A 135 -6.80 12.10 -9.58
CA ALA A 135 -6.73 10.91 -8.75
C ALA A 135 -7.66 9.80 -9.26
N ILE A 136 -7.09 8.63 -9.39
CA ILE A 136 -7.75 7.42 -9.89
C ILE A 136 -8.37 6.67 -8.70
N SER A 137 -9.60 6.18 -8.81
CA SER A 137 -10.15 5.36 -7.75
C SER A 137 -9.54 3.96 -7.74
N PHE A 138 -9.26 3.42 -6.54
CA PHE A 138 -8.74 2.06 -6.37
C PHE A 138 -9.67 1.00 -6.98
N ARG A 139 -10.97 1.24 -6.96
CA ARG A 139 -11.96 0.36 -7.63
C ARG A 139 -11.79 0.38 -9.14
N SER A 140 -11.59 1.57 -9.74
CA SER A 140 -11.33 1.69 -11.18
C SER A 140 -10.00 1.06 -11.56
N ALA A 141 -8.96 1.24 -10.75
CA ALA A 141 -7.66 0.60 -10.95
C ALA A 141 -7.79 -0.93 -10.99
N LEU A 142 -8.50 -1.53 -10.03
CA LEU A 142 -8.78 -2.97 -10.04
C LEU A 142 -9.62 -3.42 -11.24
N HIS A 143 -10.72 -2.69 -11.54
CA HIS A 143 -11.60 -3.01 -12.65
C HIS A 143 -10.84 -3.03 -13.99
N ASN A 144 -10.01 -2.04 -14.23
CA ASN A 144 -9.19 -1.96 -15.43
C ASN A 144 -8.11 -3.05 -15.42
N GLY A 145 -7.46 -3.28 -14.28
CA GLY A 145 -6.44 -4.30 -14.13
C GLY A 145 -6.92 -5.73 -14.41
N TYR A 146 -8.19 -6.05 -14.13
CA TYR A 146 -8.77 -7.35 -14.52
C TYR A 146 -8.82 -7.58 -16.02
N ARG A 147 -8.78 -6.52 -16.82
CA ARG A 147 -8.80 -6.56 -18.29
C ARG A 147 -7.40 -6.45 -18.90
N MET A 148 -6.39 -6.22 -18.09
CA MET A 148 -5.00 -6.03 -18.50
C MET A 148 -4.20 -7.30 -18.28
N GLN A 149 -3.18 -7.51 -19.12
CA GLN A 149 -2.28 -8.65 -18.99
C GLN A 149 -1.24 -8.36 -17.90
N TYR A 150 -1.24 -9.16 -16.85
CA TYR A 150 -0.15 -9.15 -15.87
C TYR A 150 1.08 -9.84 -16.46
N VAL A 151 2.21 -9.15 -16.43
CA VAL A 151 3.51 -9.69 -16.84
C VAL A 151 4.35 -9.94 -15.58
N LYS A 152 4.70 -11.20 -15.33
CA LYS A 152 5.56 -11.55 -14.18
C LYS A 152 6.96 -10.99 -14.42
N PRO A 153 7.47 -10.08 -13.57
CA PRO A 153 8.83 -9.57 -13.70
C PRO A 153 9.86 -10.64 -13.29
N GLU A 154 11.05 -10.55 -13.85
CA GLU A 154 12.19 -11.29 -13.32
C GLU A 154 12.69 -10.59 -12.07
N LEU A 155 12.64 -11.30 -10.94
CA LEU A 155 13.11 -10.82 -9.64
C LEU A 155 14.26 -11.67 -9.15
N VAL A 156 15.26 -10.99 -8.59
CA VAL A 156 16.36 -11.63 -7.87
C VAL A 156 16.25 -11.34 -6.36
N PRO A 157 16.83 -12.18 -5.50
CA PRO A 157 16.74 -12.00 -4.05
C PRO A 157 17.24 -10.64 -3.56
N GLU A 158 18.15 -10.01 -4.28
CA GLU A 158 18.76 -8.72 -3.98
C GLU A 158 17.91 -7.52 -4.39
N ASP A 159 16.87 -7.73 -5.20
CA ASP A 159 15.93 -6.65 -5.56
C ASP A 159 15.28 -6.11 -4.29
N LEU A 160 15.11 -4.78 -4.26
CA LEU A 160 14.42 -4.11 -3.17
C LEU A 160 12.93 -4.43 -3.17
N ALA A 161 12.41 -4.80 -2.01
CA ALA A 161 10.99 -5.03 -1.78
C ALA A 161 10.34 -3.85 -1.06
N PHE A 162 11.06 -3.26 -0.07
CA PHE A 162 10.52 -2.16 0.73
C PHE A 162 11.56 -1.06 0.96
N LEU A 163 11.07 0.17 1.04
CA LEU A 163 11.70 1.28 1.75
C LEU A 163 10.87 1.54 3.01
N GLN A 164 11.42 1.13 4.16
CA GLN A 164 10.73 1.25 5.43
C GLN A 164 11.31 2.39 6.24
N TYR A 165 10.51 3.44 6.40
CA TYR A 165 10.92 4.62 7.15
C TYR A 165 10.75 4.39 8.65
N THR A 166 11.81 4.67 9.39
CA THR A 166 11.81 4.64 10.86
C THR A 166 12.05 6.03 11.38
N GLY A 167 11.31 6.43 12.42
CA GLY A 167 11.58 7.66 13.16
C GLY A 167 12.89 7.49 13.90
N GLY A 168 13.95 8.17 13.45
CA GLY A 168 15.21 8.23 14.18
C GLY A 168 15.06 9.09 15.44
N THR A 169 15.73 8.73 16.52
CA THR A 169 15.79 9.50 17.79
C THR A 169 16.47 10.87 17.62
N THR A 170 17.10 11.13 16.49
CA THR A 170 18.01 12.28 16.30
C THR A 170 17.76 13.13 15.06
N GLY A 171 16.61 12.98 14.35
CA GLY A 171 16.39 13.80 13.15
C GLY A 171 15.37 13.27 12.16
N VAL A 172 15.60 13.56 10.91
CA VAL A 172 14.75 13.23 9.78
C VAL A 172 14.64 11.71 9.59
N ALA A 173 13.43 11.20 9.38
CA ALA A 173 13.19 9.78 9.15
C ALA A 173 14.01 9.26 7.96
N LYS A 174 14.64 8.10 8.12
CA LYS A 174 15.45 7.42 7.09
C LYS A 174 14.76 6.14 6.64
N GLY A 175 14.83 5.85 5.34
CA GLY A 175 14.28 4.64 4.75
C GLY A 175 15.25 3.46 4.80
N ALA A 176 14.96 2.45 5.62
CA ALA A 176 15.69 1.20 5.57
C ALA A 176 15.35 0.45 4.29
N MET A 177 16.37 0.02 3.56
CA MET A 177 16.27 -0.72 2.31
C MET A 177 16.16 -2.23 2.61
N LEU A 178 14.99 -2.81 2.36
CA LEU A 178 14.75 -4.23 2.58
C LEU A 178 14.61 -4.95 1.24
N THR A 179 15.43 -5.96 1.03
CA THR A 179 15.39 -6.81 -0.17
C THR A 179 14.37 -7.94 -0.03
N HIS A 180 14.02 -8.59 -1.15
CA HIS A 180 13.25 -9.83 -1.11
C HIS A 180 13.92 -10.91 -0.26
N ARG A 181 15.26 -11.00 -0.29
CA ARG A 181 16.04 -11.92 0.55
C ARG A 181 15.80 -11.67 2.04
N ASN A 182 15.83 -10.40 2.48
CA ASN A 182 15.58 -10.05 3.87
C ASN A 182 14.20 -10.50 4.35
N MET A 183 13.17 -10.26 3.50
CA MET A 183 11.80 -10.64 3.81
C MET A 183 11.63 -12.16 3.88
N LEU A 184 12.18 -12.90 2.92
CA LEU A 184 12.12 -14.36 2.89
C LEU A 184 12.88 -14.97 4.08
N ALA A 185 14.07 -14.47 4.40
CA ALA A 185 14.84 -14.94 5.54
C ALA A 185 14.08 -14.77 6.86
N ASN A 186 13.42 -13.61 7.05
CA ASN A 186 12.59 -13.37 8.22
C ASN A 186 11.37 -14.33 8.26
N LEU A 187 10.70 -14.56 7.13
CA LEU A 187 9.62 -15.54 7.05
C LEU A 187 10.06 -16.94 7.42
N GLU A 188 11.23 -17.39 6.93
CA GLU A 188 11.78 -18.71 7.28
C GLU A 188 12.15 -18.82 8.76
N GLN A 189 12.70 -17.76 9.36
CA GLN A 189 12.99 -17.71 10.80
C GLN A 189 11.69 -17.82 11.62
N VAL A 190 10.64 -17.07 11.25
CA VAL A 190 9.33 -17.13 11.89
C VAL A 190 8.72 -18.53 11.74
N ASN A 191 8.79 -19.11 10.54
CA ASN A 191 8.28 -20.45 10.27
C ASN A 191 9.04 -21.53 11.03
N ALA A 192 10.36 -21.44 11.14
CA ALA A 192 11.18 -22.37 11.92
C ALA A 192 10.84 -22.30 13.42
N THR A 193 10.54 -21.11 13.94
CA THR A 193 10.24 -20.90 15.36
C THR A 193 8.81 -21.30 15.72
N TYR A 194 7.84 -20.84 14.95
CA TYR A 194 6.41 -20.98 15.28
C TYR A 194 5.71 -22.06 14.46
N GLY A 195 6.23 -22.41 13.27
CA GLY A 195 5.61 -23.40 12.39
C GLY A 195 5.29 -24.74 13.06
N PRO A 196 6.18 -25.31 13.88
CA PRO A 196 5.88 -26.55 14.62
C PRO A 196 4.72 -26.45 15.62
N LEU A 197 4.36 -25.22 16.03
CA LEU A 197 3.28 -24.95 16.98
C LEU A 197 1.94 -24.64 16.27
N LEU A 198 1.99 -24.41 14.95
CA LEU A 198 0.83 -23.99 14.17
C LEU A 198 0.17 -25.18 13.46
N HIS A 199 -1.16 -25.13 13.39
CA HIS A 199 -1.96 -26.12 12.67
C HIS A 199 -2.46 -25.50 11.36
N PRO A 200 -1.97 -25.89 10.19
CA PRO A 200 -2.34 -25.29 8.92
C PRO A 200 -3.86 -25.20 8.72
N GLY A 201 -4.33 -23.98 8.43
CA GLY A 201 -5.73 -23.68 8.18
C GLY A 201 -6.64 -23.56 9.41
N LYS A 202 -6.09 -23.70 10.63
CA LYS A 202 -6.86 -23.61 11.89
C LYS A 202 -6.54 -22.35 12.68
N GLU A 203 -5.45 -21.66 12.36
CA GLU A 203 -4.98 -20.53 13.15
C GLU A 203 -5.74 -19.25 12.83
N LEU A 204 -5.95 -18.45 13.87
CA LEU A 204 -6.48 -17.10 13.77
C LEU A 204 -5.46 -16.12 14.35
N VAL A 205 -4.93 -15.26 13.49
CA VAL A 205 -3.96 -14.23 13.88
C VAL A 205 -4.66 -12.88 13.97
N VAL A 206 -4.54 -12.22 15.13
CA VAL A 206 -5.05 -10.85 15.31
C VAL A 206 -3.96 -9.85 14.95
N THR A 207 -4.12 -9.20 13.81
CA THR A 207 -3.19 -8.16 13.33
C THR A 207 -3.64 -6.79 13.83
N ALA A 208 -3.39 -6.51 15.11
CA ALA A 208 -3.78 -5.24 15.74
C ALA A 208 -2.78 -4.11 15.48
N LEU A 209 -1.53 -4.47 15.23
CA LEU A 209 -0.46 -3.48 14.98
C LEU A 209 -0.53 -2.93 13.57
N PRO A 210 -0.13 -1.65 13.37
CA PRO A 210 -0.21 -1.03 12.05
C PRO A 210 0.67 -1.74 11.02
N LEU A 211 0.08 -2.19 9.90
CA LEU A 211 0.80 -2.89 8.83
C LEU A 211 1.84 -2.00 8.11
N TYR A 212 1.74 -0.69 8.25
CA TYR A 212 2.71 0.26 7.69
C TYR A 212 3.96 0.45 8.58
N HIS A 213 4.00 -0.15 9.77
CA HIS A 213 5.18 -0.16 10.63
C HIS A 213 5.89 -1.52 10.54
N ILE A 214 7.22 -1.48 10.61
CA ILE A 214 8.00 -2.66 10.99
C ILE A 214 7.80 -2.84 12.50
N LEU A 215 7.36 -4.03 12.87
CA LEU A 215 7.35 -4.44 14.26
C LEU A 215 8.78 -4.79 14.67
N PRO A 216 9.22 -4.35 15.85
CA PRO A 216 10.49 -4.81 16.41
C PRO A 216 10.46 -6.29 16.72
#